data_8c530b21110dba45b23819675f99a5fc
#
_entry.id   8c530b21110dba45b23819675f99a5fc
#
_cell.length_a   1.000
_cell.length_b   1.000
_cell.length_c   1.000
_cell.angle_alpha   90.00
_cell.angle_beta   90.00
_cell.angle_gamma   90.00
#
_symmetry.space_group_name_H-M   'P 1'
#
loop_
_entity.id
_entity.type
_entity.pdbx_description
1 polymer ?
#
loop_
_entity_poly.entity_id
_entity_poly.type
_entity_poly.pdbx_seq_one_letter_code
_entity_poly.pdbx_strand_id
1 'polypeptide(L)'
;MYKRQIEVRLNTDYLENKAALDALADKIVYTGPIDAYFDYKLGTLEYRSVRFENELLDKPSFQGNAAVNYTDRETPWTRIIEHKWFEFGKDENGNDLPKTIISREYSSEWKPGDEPYYPVNDAKNGALYAEYKKLADAEPKVIFGGRLGEYKYYDMDQVIAAVLDRCESELH
;
A
#
# COMPACT_ATOMS: atom_id res chain seq x y z
N MET A 1 -22.06 7.97 4.98
CA MET A 1 -22.16 9.25 5.73
C MET A 1 -20.92 10.13 5.60
N TYR A 2 -19.72 9.58 5.65
CA TYR A 2 -18.45 10.33 5.51
C TYR A 2 -18.13 10.84 4.09
N LYS A 3 -18.65 10.22 3.04
CA LYS A 3 -18.42 10.61 1.63
C LYS A 3 -18.86 12.05 1.26
N ARG A 4 -19.66 12.71 2.10
CA ARG A 4 -20.08 14.10 1.86
C ARG A 4 -19.21 15.15 2.55
N GLN A 5 -18.27 14.74 3.41
CA GLN A 5 -17.37 15.62 4.17
C GLN A 5 -15.93 15.58 3.67
N ILE A 6 -15.61 14.61 2.81
CA ILE A 6 -14.25 14.42 2.28
C ILE A 6 -14.31 14.59 0.76
N GLU A 7 -13.56 15.54 0.24
CA GLU A 7 -13.32 15.67 -1.19
C GLU A 7 -12.29 14.63 -1.62
N VAL A 8 -12.62 13.83 -2.63
CA VAL A 8 -11.73 12.81 -3.20
C VAL A 8 -11.32 13.25 -4.61
N ARG A 9 -10.02 13.38 -4.84
CA ARG A 9 -9.43 13.69 -6.15
C ARG A 9 -8.70 12.46 -6.66
N LEU A 10 -9.25 11.81 -7.68
CA LEU A 10 -8.63 10.69 -8.37
C LEU A 10 -7.68 11.19 -9.45
N ASN A 11 -6.73 10.34 -9.87
CA ASN A 11 -5.72 10.64 -10.90
C ASN A 11 -4.94 11.94 -10.59
N THR A 12 -4.65 12.16 -9.31
CA THR A 12 -3.94 13.35 -8.84
C THR A 12 -2.70 12.88 -8.07
N ASP A 13 -1.53 13.01 -8.67
CA ASP A 13 -0.28 12.78 -7.99
C ASP A 13 0.05 13.98 -7.10
N TYR A 14 0.25 13.71 -5.80
CA TYR A 14 0.55 14.75 -4.83
C TYR A 14 1.90 15.42 -5.09
N LEU A 15 2.93 14.66 -5.41
CA LEU A 15 4.29 15.20 -5.59
C LEU A 15 4.40 16.08 -6.83
N GLU A 16 3.68 15.73 -7.90
CA GLU A 16 3.58 16.56 -9.12
C GLU A 16 2.80 17.85 -8.87
N ASN A 17 1.85 17.86 -7.95
CA ASN A 17 0.96 18.99 -7.66
C ASN A 17 1.18 19.60 -6.27
N LYS A 18 2.32 19.32 -5.64
CA LYS A 18 2.62 19.59 -4.24
C LYS A 18 2.28 21.03 -3.83
N ALA A 19 2.79 22.04 -4.52
CA ALA A 19 2.58 23.43 -4.14
C ALA A 19 1.11 23.86 -4.14
N ALA A 20 0.32 23.36 -5.10
CA ALA A 20 -1.10 23.66 -5.20
C ALA A 20 -1.92 22.94 -4.12
N LEU A 21 -1.55 21.70 -3.81
CA LEU A 21 -2.25 20.88 -2.81
C LEU A 21 -1.89 21.29 -1.38
N ASP A 22 -0.65 21.66 -1.12
CA ASP A 22 -0.18 22.20 0.18
C ASP A 22 -0.91 23.49 0.58
N ALA A 23 -1.39 24.26 -0.40
CA ALA A 23 -2.14 25.49 -0.15
C ALA A 23 -3.58 25.23 0.32
N LEU A 24 -4.09 24.00 0.18
CA LEU A 24 -5.47 23.65 0.52
C LEU A 24 -5.65 23.20 1.99
N ALA A 25 -4.57 22.93 2.72
CA ALA A 25 -4.63 22.38 4.06
C ALA A 25 -3.59 22.99 5.00
N ASP A 26 -3.92 23.06 6.28
CA ASP A 26 -3.01 23.48 7.33
C ASP A 26 -2.03 22.36 7.71
N LYS A 27 -2.48 21.12 7.63
CA LYS A 27 -1.69 19.90 7.83
C LYS A 27 -1.91 18.89 6.72
N ILE A 28 -0.88 18.14 6.42
CA ILE A 28 -0.84 17.12 5.36
C ILE A 28 -0.46 15.79 6.00
N VAL A 29 -1.22 14.76 5.71
CA VAL A 29 -0.84 13.37 6.03
C VAL A 29 -0.32 12.73 4.76
N TYR A 30 0.99 12.47 4.72
CA TYR A 30 1.65 11.85 3.57
C TYR A 30 1.94 10.37 3.87
N THR A 31 1.40 9.48 3.05
CA THR A 31 1.54 8.03 3.21
C THR A 31 2.34 7.37 2.09
N GLY A 32 2.84 8.15 1.14
CA GLY A 32 3.73 7.69 0.08
C GLY A 32 5.16 7.44 0.56
N PRO A 33 6.07 7.00 -0.34
CA PRO A 33 7.48 6.77 -0.01
C PRO A 33 8.14 8.05 0.51
N ILE A 34 8.78 7.96 1.68
CA ILE A 34 9.41 9.13 2.33
C ILE A 34 10.55 9.71 1.49
N ASP A 35 11.34 8.87 0.84
CA ASP A 35 12.44 9.28 -0.04
C ASP A 35 11.93 10.04 -1.28
N ALA A 36 10.80 9.62 -1.86
CA ALA A 36 10.15 10.32 -2.96
C ALA A 36 9.67 11.72 -2.55
N TYR A 37 9.14 11.88 -1.32
CA TYR A 37 8.75 13.20 -0.81
C TYR A 37 9.92 14.21 -0.83
N PHE A 38 11.12 13.74 -0.55
CA PHE A 38 12.35 14.53 -0.56
C PHE A 38 13.15 14.46 -1.85
N ASP A 39 12.50 14.05 -2.96
CA ASP A 39 13.11 13.97 -4.30
C ASP A 39 14.40 13.11 -4.31
N TYR A 40 14.39 12.03 -3.52
CA TYR A 40 15.50 11.06 -3.41
C TYR A 40 16.88 11.68 -3.07
N LYS A 41 16.93 12.87 -2.49
CA LYS A 41 18.16 13.66 -2.29
C LYS A 41 19.24 12.99 -1.43
N LEU A 42 18.88 12.00 -0.62
CA LEU A 42 19.82 11.20 0.18
C LEU A 42 20.08 9.81 -0.42
N GLY A 43 19.42 9.48 -1.50
CA GLY A 43 19.42 8.17 -2.14
C GLY A 43 18.07 7.46 -2.04
N THR A 44 17.94 6.35 -2.75
CA THR A 44 16.69 5.59 -2.85
C THR A 44 16.66 4.49 -1.79
N LEU A 45 15.56 4.41 -1.06
CA LEU A 45 15.23 3.31 -0.19
C LEU A 45 14.81 2.09 -1.03
N GLU A 46 15.12 0.90 -0.55
CA GLU A 46 14.81 -0.35 -1.25
C GLU A 46 13.50 -0.94 -0.74
N TYR A 47 12.73 -1.50 -1.67
CA TYR A 47 11.44 -2.12 -1.38
C TYR A 47 11.39 -3.53 -1.96
N ARG A 48 10.38 -4.29 -1.57
CA ARG A 48 9.95 -5.50 -2.27
C ARG A 48 8.66 -5.19 -3.01
N SER A 49 8.51 -5.82 -4.16
CA SER A 49 7.31 -5.70 -4.99
C SER A 49 6.67 -7.07 -5.21
N VAL A 50 5.47 -7.05 -5.75
CA VAL A 50 4.78 -8.24 -6.21
C VAL A 50 4.25 -8.01 -7.62
N ARG A 51 4.19 -9.09 -8.39
CA ARG A 51 3.65 -9.12 -9.74
C ARG A 51 2.45 -10.05 -9.78
N PHE A 52 1.42 -9.65 -10.46
CA PHE A 52 0.18 -10.45 -10.62
C PHE A 52 -0.01 -10.90 -12.07
N GLU A 53 -0.46 -12.15 -12.21
CA GLU A 53 -0.97 -12.68 -13.45
C GLU A 53 -2.44 -13.04 -13.27
N ASN A 54 -3.30 -12.35 -14.03
CA ASN A 54 -4.74 -12.51 -13.94
C ASN A 54 -5.24 -13.47 -15.02
N GLU A 55 -6.16 -14.39 -14.65
CA GLU A 55 -6.76 -15.35 -15.54
C GLU A 55 -8.27 -15.44 -15.30
N LEU A 56 -9.05 -15.28 -16.37
CA LEU A 56 -10.49 -15.56 -16.36
C LEU A 56 -10.72 -17.04 -16.67
N LEU A 57 -11.38 -17.74 -15.78
CA LEU A 57 -11.71 -19.15 -15.90
C LEU A 57 -13.20 -19.35 -16.16
N ASP A 58 -13.53 -20.17 -17.15
CA ASP A 58 -14.91 -20.54 -17.50
C ASP A 58 -15.39 -21.73 -16.63
N LYS A 59 -15.38 -21.50 -15.33
CA LYS A 59 -15.86 -22.43 -14.31
C LYS A 59 -16.30 -21.67 -13.06
N PRO A 60 -17.24 -22.24 -12.28
CA PRO A 60 -17.83 -21.52 -11.15
C PRO A 60 -16.87 -21.31 -9.97
N SER A 61 -15.83 -22.10 -9.84
CA SER A 61 -14.82 -21.95 -8.78
C SER A 61 -13.50 -22.60 -9.18
N PHE A 62 -12.41 -22.05 -8.69
CA PHE A 62 -11.06 -22.61 -8.81
C PHE A 62 -10.61 -23.31 -7.52
N GLN A 63 -10.61 -22.58 -6.40
CA GLN A 63 -10.10 -23.07 -5.11
C GLN A 63 -11.12 -23.00 -3.97
N GLY A 64 -12.28 -22.37 -4.20
CA GLY A 64 -13.35 -22.29 -3.19
C GLY A 64 -13.07 -21.38 -2.01
N ASN A 65 -12.01 -20.57 -2.09
CA ASN A 65 -11.61 -19.62 -1.05
C ASN A 65 -11.00 -18.37 -1.71
N ALA A 66 -11.13 -17.23 -1.05
CA ALA A 66 -10.63 -15.95 -1.55
C ALA A 66 -9.10 -15.92 -1.73
N ALA A 67 -8.34 -16.50 -0.82
CA ALA A 67 -6.89 -16.53 -0.89
C ALA A 67 -6.31 -17.86 -0.39
N VAL A 68 -5.36 -18.43 -1.14
CA VAL A 68 -4.59 -19.61 -0.76
C VAL A 68 -3.11 -19.29 -0.93
N ASN A 69 -2.35 -19.45 0.15
CA ASN A 69 -0.89 -19.29 0.14
C ASN A 69 -0.21 -20.62 -0.21
N TYR A 70 0.85 -20.55 -1.00
CA TYR A 70 1.69 -21.67 -1.39
C TYR A 70 3.04 -21.55 -0.69
N THR A 71 3.45 -22.60 -0.01
CA THR A 71 4.68 -22.62 0.80
C THR A 71 5.70 -23.64 0.31
N ASP A 72 5.35 -24.40 -0.72
CA ASP A 72 6.28 -25.36 -1.34
C ASP A 72 7.29 -24.64 -2.25
N ARG A 73 8.41 -25.31 -2.51
CA ARG A 73 9.53 -24.73 -3.27
C ARG A 73 9.32 -24.77 -4.78
N GLU A 74 8.49 -25.70 -5.25
CA GLU A 74 8.27 -25.99 -6.66
C GLU A 74 7.28 -24.99 -7.29
N THR A 75 6.37 -24.42 -6.49
CA THR A 75 5.38 -23.47 -6.95
C THR A 75 5.99 -22.06 -7.09
N PRO A 76 5.97 -21.47 -8.29
CA PRO A 76 6.62 -20.19 -8.52
C PRO A 76 5.86 -18.97 -7.98
N TRP A 77 4.56 -19.10 -7.67
CA TRP A 77 3.75 -18.05 -7.05
C TRP A 77 3.64 -18.26 -5.54
N THR A 78 3.47 -17.17 -4.81
CA THR A 78 3.33 -17.17 -3.35
C THR A 78 1.89 -17.32 -2.91
N ARG A 79 0.95 -16.90 -3.78
CA ARG A 79 -0.48 -16.89 -3.48
C ARG A 79 -1.30 -16.97 -4.75
N ILE A 80 -2.50 -17.59 -4.64
CA ILE A 80 -3.58 -17.40 -5.61
C ILE A 80 -4.74 -16.71 -4.91
N ILE A 81 -5.24 -15.65 -5.54
CA ILE A 81 -6.44 -14.93 -5.12
C ILE A 81 -7.55 -15.31 -6.09
N GLU A 82 -8.68 -15.82 -5.58
CA GLU A 82 -9.92 -16.02 -6.33
C GLU A 82 -10.91 -14.93 -5.92
N HIS A 83 -11.02 -13.88 -6.73
CA HIS A 83 -11.62 -12.60 -6.36
C HIS A 83 -13.07 -12.68 -5.95
N LYS A 84 -13.88 -13.53 -6.60
CA LYS A 84 -15.32 -13.65 -6.30
C LYS A 84 -15.63 -14.02 -4.84
N TRP A 85 -14.71 -14.73 -4.17
CA TRP A 85 -14.96 -15.20 -2.81
C TRP A 85 -14.84 -14.11 -1.73
N PHE A 86 -14.34 -12.93 -2.06
CA PHE A 86 -14.44 -11.77 -1.16
C PHE A 86 -15.89 -11.28 -1.02
N GLU A 87 -16.76 -11.59 -2.00
CA GLU A 87 -18.20 -11.28 -2.01
C GLU A 87 -19.04 -12.56 -2.07
N PHE A 88 -18.56 -13.65 -1.48
CA PHE A 88 -19.24 -14.94 -1.37
C PHE A 88 -19.66 -15.57 -2.70
N GLY A 89 -19.02 -15.20 -3.82
CA GLY A 89 -19.26 -15.76 -5.14
C GLY A 89 -20.61 -15.40 -5.76
N LYS A 90 -21.28 -14.37 -5.27
CA LYS A 90 -22.60 -13.93 -5.70
C LYS A 90 -22.53 -12.65 -6.53
N ASP A 91 -23.52 -12.46 -7.39
CA ASP A 91 -23.81 -11.18 -8.03
C ASP A 91 -24.67 -10.28 -7.12
N GLU A 92 -25.00 -9.08 -7.57
CA GLU A 92 -25.85 -8.12 -6.85
C GLU A 92 -27.29 -8.61 -6.59
N ASN A 93 -27.73 -9.66 -7.32
CA ASN A 93 -29.04 -10.29 -7.17
C ASN A 93 -28.99 -11.58 -6.32
N GLY A 94 -27.81 -11.93 -5.82
CA GLY A 94 -27.58 -13.12 -5.00
C GLY A 94 -27.43 -14.43 -5.79
N ASN A 95 -27.30 -14.36 -7.11
CA ASN A 95 -27.07 -15.56 -7.94
C ASN A 95 -25.59 -15.95 -7.95
N ASP A 96 -25.31 -17.24 -8.13
CA ASP A 96 -23.93 -17.71 -8.24
C ASP A 96 -23.29 -17.23 -9.54
N LEU A 97 -22.09 -16.66 -9.44
CA LEU A 97 -21.30 -16.27 -10.60
C LEU A 97 -20.78 -17.52 -11.34
N PRO A 98 -21.10 -17.71 -12.65
CA PRO A 98 -20.75 -18.91 -13.40
C PRO A 98 -19.26 -18.99 -13.75
N LYS A 99 -18.53 -17.87 -13.71
CA LYS A 99 -17.10 -17.76 -14.01
C LYS A 99 -16.34 -17.21 -12.82
N THR A 100 -15.04 -17.42 -12.82
CA THR A 100 -14.17 -16.87 -11.78
C THR A 100 -12.93 -16.25 -12.36
N ILE A 101 -12.39 -15.24 -11.68
CA ILE A 101 -11.08 -14.63 -11.97
C ILE A 101 -10.14 -15.02 -10.86
N ILE A 102 -8.98 -15.49 -11.25
CA ILE A 102 -7.87 -15.73 -10.32
C ILE A 102 -6.70 -14.79 -10.63
N SER A 103 -5.95 -14.41 -9.57
CA SER A 103 -4.67 -13.73 -9.69
C SER A 103 -3.60 -14.56 -9.02
N ARG A 104 -2.54 -14.92 -9.77
CA ARG A 104 -1.32 -15.52 -9.21
C ARG A 104 -0.38 -14.41 -8.81
N GLU A 105 0.01 -14.38 -7.54
CA GLU A 105 0.95 -13.41 -6.98
C GLU A 105 2.36 -13.99 -6.99
N TYR A 106 3.28 -13.24 -7.58
CA TYR A 106 4.70 -13.59 -7.61
C TYR A 106 5.50 -12.54 -6.85
N SER A 107 6.42 -12.98 -6.02
CA SER A 107 7.42 -12.09 -5.44
C SER A 107 8.33 -11.54 -6.53
N SER A 108 8.61 -10.26 -6.52
CA SER A 108 9.50 -9.60 -7.46
C SER A 108 10.42 -8.60 -6.76
N GLU A 109 11.62 -8.43 -7.33
CA GLU A 109 12.50 -7.35 -6.91
C GLU A 109 11.90 -6.01 -7.36
N TRP A 110 11.88 -5.06 -6.45
CA TRP A 110 11.44 -3.70 -6.75
C TRP A 110 12.50 -2.94 -7.56
N LYS A 111 12.05 -2.14 -8.51
CA LYS A 111 12.87 -1.19 -9.27
C LYS A 111 12.20 0.18 -9.23
N PRO A 112 12.95 1.27 -9.41
CA PRO A 112 12.36 2.61 -9.55
C PRO A 112 11.28 2.62 -10.64
N GLY A 113 10.06 3.03 -10.26
CA GLY A 113 8.87 3.00 -11.12
C GLY A 113 7.92 1.84 -10.84
N ASP A 114 8.35 0.81 -10.14
CA ASP A 114 7.46 -0.24 -9.64
C ASP A 114 6.73 0.21 -8.37
N GLU A 115 5.58 -0.38 -8.11
CA GLU A 115 4.83 -0.12 -6.88
C GLU A 115 5.56 -0.73 -5.67
N PRO A 116 5.89 0.06 -4.62
CA PRO A 116 6.54 -0.43 -3.42
C PRO A 116 5.52 -1.05 -2.47
N TYR A 117 5.66 -2.35 -2.17
CA TYR A 117 4.75 -3.04 -1.23
C TYR A 117 5.32 -3.14 0.17
N TYR A 118 6.59 -3.48 0.31
CA TYR A 118 7.22 -3.74 1.60
C TYR A 118 8.61 -3.11 1.68
N PRO A 119 8.94 -2.40 2.78
CA PRO A 119 10.30 -1.94 3.07
C PRO A 119 11.28 -3.12 3.21
N VAL A 120 12.51 -2.93 2.76
CA VAL A 120 13.61 -3.86 3.02
C VAL A 120 14.25 -3.51 4.36
N ASN A 121 14.00 -4.34 5.38
CA ASN A 121 14.50 -4.13 6.74
C ASN A 121 15.93 -4.66 6.90
N ASP A 122 16.91 -3.88 6.44
CA ASP A 122 18.33 -4.13 6.68
C ASP A 122 19.05 -2.90 7.28
N ALA A 123 20.29 -3.07 7.69
CA ALA A 123 21.07 -2.01 8.32
C ALA A 123 21.33 -0.81 7.39
N LYS A 124 21.52 -1.05 6.09
CA LYS A 124 21.76 -0.02 5.08
C LYS A 124 20.53 0.89 4.92
N ASN A 125 19.39 0.27 4.68
CA ASN A 125 18.13 1.00 4.49
C ASN A 125 17.66 1.65 5.81
N GLY A 126 17.86 1.00 6.94
CA GLY A 126 17.58 1.57 8.26
C GLY A 126 18.40 2.84 8.55
N ALA A 127 19.69 2.85 8.19
CA ALA A 127 20.53 4.04 8.32
C ALA A 127 20.07 5.17 7.39
N LEU A 128 19.77 4.86 6.13
CA LEU A 128 19.25 5.84 5.17
C LEU A 128 17.91 6.42 5.61
N TYR A 129 16.99 5.56 6.08
CA TYR A 129 15.70 6.01 6.60
C TYR A 129 15.88 6.95 7.81
N ALA A 130 16.82 6.66 8.71
CA ALA A 130 17.08 7.52 9.86
C ALA A 130 17.48 8.96 9.45
N GLU A 131 18.18 9.12 8.34
CA GLU A 131 18.51 10.46 7.81
C GLU A 131 17.27 11.12 7.19
N TYR A 132 16.43 10.39 6.44
CA TYR A 132 15.15 10.91 5.95
C TYR A 132 14.22 11.30 7.08
N LYS A 133 14.19 10.52 8.17
CA LYS A 133 13.37 10.83 9.33
C LYS A 133 13.75 12.17 9.97
N LYS A 134 15.02 12.51 10.04
CA LYS A 134 15.46 13.85 10.53
C LYS A 134 14.88 14.97 9.67
N LEU A 135 14.81 14.79 8.35
CA LEU A 135 14.20 15.76 7.46
C LEU A 135 12.69 15.83 7.65
N ALA A 136 12.04 14.68 7.82
CA ALA A 136 10.60 14.60 8.07
C ALA A 136 10.22 15.25 9.40
N ASP A 137 11.02 15.06 10.45
CA ASP A 137 10.80 15.68 11.76
C ASP A 137 10.97 17.21 11.73
N ALA A 138 11.65 17.75 10.71
CA ALA A 138 11.78 19.18 10.49
C ALA A 138 10.64 19.80 9.64
N GLU A 139 9.73 19.00 9.12
CA GLU A 139 8.57 19.46 8.32
C GLU A 139 7.37 19.76 9.23
N PRO A 140 7.06 21.02 9.55
CA PRO A 140 6.08 21.35 10.58
C PRO A 140 4.62 21.10 10.16
N LYS A 141 4.38 20.99 8.87
CA LYS A 141 3.04 20.82 8.30
C LYS A 141 2.72 19.39 7.88
N VAL A 142 3.73 18.51 7.81
CA VAL A 142 3.57 17.18 7.22
C VAL A 142 3.73 16.10 8.27
N ILE A 143 2.73 15.24 8.32
CA ILE A 143 2.74 14.02 9.12
C ILE A 143 3.03 12.87 8.18
N PHE A 144 4.19 12.24 8.34
CA PHE A 144 4.52 11.03 7.61
C PHE A 144 3.92 9.83 8.33
N GLY A 145 3.16 9.00 7.62
CA GLY A 145 2.48 7.84 8.19
C GLY A 145 2.37 6.68 7.24
N GLY A 146 1.98 5.53 7.77
CA GLY A 146 1.84 4.30 7.01
C GLY A 146 3.15 3.63 6.63
N ARG A 147 3.07 2.48 5.94
CA ARG A 147 4.24 1.64 5.63
C ARG A 147 5.36 2.36 4.90
N LEU A 148 5.02 3.21 3.94
CA LEU A 148 5.98 3.87 3.07
C LEU A 148 6.50 5.17 3.68
N GLY A 149 5.62 5.96 4.33
CA GLY A 149 5.99 7.21 4.99
C GLY A 149 6.85 7.00 6.23
N GLU A 150 6.66 5.89 6.95
CA GLU A 150 7.45 5.51 8.12
C GLU A 150 8.49 4.43 7.82
N TYR A 151 8.60 4.01 6.56
CA TYR A 151 9.49 2.93 6.12
C TYR A 151 9.46 1.72 7.05
N LYS A 152 8.26 1.27 7.41
CA LYS A 152 8.05 0.22 8.40
C LYS A 152 7.04 -0.80 7.91
N TYR A 153 7.33 -2.08 8.13
CA TYR A 153 6.35 -3.12 7.92
C TYR A 153 5.29 -3.06 9.02
N TYR A 154 4.04 -2.87 8.61
CA TYR A 154 2.89 -2.88 9.50
C TYR A 154 1.88 -3.94 9.05
N ASP A 155 1.37 -4.72 9.98
CA ASP A 155 0.09 -5.41 9.79
C ASP A 155 -1.08 -4.40 9.94
N MET A 156 -2.28 -4.78 9.51
CA MET A 156 -3.42 -3.85 9.49
C MET A 156 -3.77 -3.29 10.88
N ASP A 157 -3.72 -4.12 11.90
CA ASP A 157 -3.95 -3.71 13.29
C ASP A 157 -2.89 -2.74 13.78
N GLN A 158 -1.64 -2.97 13.44
CA GLN A 158 -0.51 -2.12 13.82
C GLN A 158 -0.58 -0.73 13.18
N VAL A 159 -0.93 -0.65 11.89
CA VAL A 159 -1.05 0.66 11.22
C VAL A 159 -2.24 1.44 11.77
N ILE A 160 -3.36 0.76 12.11
CA ILE A 160 -4.52 1.40 12.74
C ILE A 160 -4.13 1.94 14.12
N ALA A 161 -3.45 1.16 14.96
CA ALA A 161 -2.99 1.60 16.27
C ALA A 161 -2.06 2.82 16.16
N ALA A 162 -1.06 2.78 15.26
CA ALA A 162 -0.14 3.90 15.05
C ALA A 162 -0.87 5.18 14.61
N VAL A 163 -1.90 5.06 13.77
CA VAL A 163 -2.70 6.22 13.34
C VAL A 163 -3.53 6.77 14.49
N LEU A 164 -4.14 5.93 15.33
CA LEU A 164 -4.93 6.37 16.49
C LEU A 164 -4.05 7.12 17.50
N ASP A 165 -2.88 6.58 17.85
CA ASP A 165 -1.91 7.23 18.73
C ASP A 165 -1.46 8.59 18.18
N ARG A 166 -1.24 8.66 16.84
CA ARG A 166 -0.88 9.91 16.19
C ARG A 166 -2.01 10.93 16.23
N CYS A 167 -3.24 10.51 15.98
CA CYS A 167 -4.42 11.39 16.08
C CYS A 167 -4.58 11.98 17.48
N GLU A 168 -4.39 11.19 18.53
CA GLU A 168 -4.43 11.69 19.91
C GLU A 168 -3.38 12.77 20.14
N SER A 169 -2.15 12.58 19.65
CA SER A 169 -1.06 13.56 19.82
C SER A 169 -1.25 14.84 18.99
N GLU A 170 -1.99 14.81 17.89
CA GLU A 170 -2.20 15.95 17.00
C GLU A 170 -3.47 16.76 17.33
N LEU A 171 -4.42 16.16 18.02
CA LEU A 171 -5.72 16.80 18.37
C LEU A 171 -5.75 17.38 19.79
N HIS A 172 -4.73 17.10 20.60
CA HIS A 172 -4.53 17.60 21.96
C HIS A 172 -3.25 18.43 22.07
#